data_fc63c9c13fddc1861411f769b44bedd1
#
_entry.id   fc63c9c13fddc1861411f769b44bedd1
#
_cell.length_a   1.000
_cell.length_b   1.000
_cell.length_c   1.000
_cell.angle_alpha   90.00
_cell.angle_beta   90.00
_cell.angle_gamma   90.00
#
_symmetry.space_group_name_H-M   'P 1'
#
loop_
_entity.id
_entity.type
_entity.pdbx_description
1 polymer ?
#
loop_
_entity_poly.entity_id
_entity_poly.type
_entity_poly.pdbx_seq_one_letter_code
_entity_poly.pdbx_strand_id
1 'polypeptide(L)'
;MCIRDRLKAKVGILAVSCLSITTLFACVDKDARSDLSPNLPTDQAQNGDFGDQGGGSDQGLNFPVFDDGVLAFPGAEGYGKNVTGARAGEGREIYHVTNLNDAGPGSFRDAVSKPWRIIVFDVSGVIKLSSNPIVLKSNQTILGHTAPGDGIVLYNGRVSASGAQNLIVRYLRIRMGAAYPSELDACGVANGADMIFDHCSMTWGRDECFSINPDGKGTAPKNITIQNSIIGQGLQNHSCGGLMQTDISNGCTIFRNLYIDNKTRNPKVKGLNQFVNNVVYNWGSGAAYNMGGDSSGKSETTIENNYFIVGPCNNWQNVEIAPKVYEAQQVPMNPARPFTGGNSDFRSYCKGNYYDYDKDGALNGIEITEVNWSQYCSGSPTLLEARSDLHPIIRSQKSAQEAYEWVVEKVGAYLPVRDEVDKYLIDELTSLGGKGTIIQDERKTEQFPLGGPGTINAAQKPLDSDNDGMPDAFEDAWGLDKYDPTDAVKEAKNGYLNIENYALSLEYPDEYELSLIHI
;
A
#
# COMPACT_ATOMS: atom_id res chain seq x y z
N MET A 1 -36.20 56.72 -9.30
CA MET A 1 -37.62 56.47 -9.20
C MET A 1 -37.75 55.12 -8.51
N CYS A 2 -37.75 55.18 -7.19
CA CYS A 2 -38.76 54.72 -6.19
C CYS A 2 -39.62 53.58 -6.70
N ILE A 3 -39.70 52.44 -6.04
CA ILE A 3 -40.44 52.30 -4.76
C ILE A 3 -39.97 51.05 -4.00
N ARG A 4 -39.76 51.23 -2.70
CA ARG A 4 -39.76 50.21 -1.64
C ARG A 4 -41.15 49.61 -1.47
N ASP A 5 -41.30 48.34 -1.05
CA ASP A 5 -42.11 48.11 0.14
C ASP A 5 -41.78 46.76 0.81
N ARG A 6 -41.91 46.79 2.10
CA ARG A 6 -41.70 45.81 3.16
C ARG A 6 -42.93 44.88 3.27
N LEU A 7 -42.74 43.69 3.72
CA LEU A 7 -43.70 43.08 4.64
C LEU A 7 -42.98 42.13 5.64
N LYS A 8 -43.21 42.44 6.91
CA LYS A 8 -42.87 41.66 8.12
C LYS A 8 -43.96 40.63 8.40
N ALA A 9 -43.56 39.58 9.10
CA ALA A 9 -44.21 38.83 10.17
C ALA A 9 -44.16 37.31 9.87
N LYS A 10 -43.96 36.38 10.79
CA LYS A 10 -44.20 36.30 12.26
C LYS A 10 -43.38 35.14 12.81
N VAL A 11 -42.90 35.34 14.01
CA VAL A 11 -42.32 34.34 14.90
C VAL A 11 -43.37 33.36 15.34
N GLY A 12 -43.07 32.05 15.26
CA GLY A 12 -43.84 31.00 15.87
C GLY A 12 -42.89 30.03 16.57
N ILE A 13 -42.83 30.17 17.89
CA ILE A 13 -42.15 29.26 18.82
C ILE A 13 -43.00 28.00 18.93
N LEU A 14 -42.46 26.84 18.61
CA LEU A 14 -43.01 25.56 19.08
C LEU A 14 -41.90 24.78 19.77
N ALA A 15 -42.09 24.63 21.08
CA ALA A 15 -41.36 23.72 21.91
C ALA A 15 -41.77 22.29 21.59
N VAL A 16 -40.81 21.42 21.32
CA VAL A 16 -41.05 19.98 21.30
C VAL A 16 -40.06 19.28 22.23
N SER A 17 -40.68 18.55 23.13
CA SER A 17 -40.17 17.78 24.26
C SER A 17 -39.09 16.75 23.87
N CYS A 18 -38.08 16.63 24.73
CA CYS A 18 -37.17 15.49 24.85
C CYS A 18 -37.95 14.17 24.99
N LEU A 19 -37.68 13.25 24.08
CA LEU A 19 -37.99 11.84 24.27
C LEU A 19 -36.65 11.08 24.32
N SER A 20 -36.31 10.64 25.52
CA SER A 20 -35.21 9.72 25.80
C SER A 20 -35.51 8.34 25.17
N ILE A 21 -34.68 7.91 24.25
CA ILE A 21 -34.69 6.53 23.75
C ILE A 21 -33.60 5.76 24.50
N THR A 22 -34.04 4.88 25.39
CA THR A 22 -33.26 3.85 26.05
C THR A 22 -32.89 2.76 25.04
N THR A 23 -31.62 2.57 24.77
CA THR A 23 -31.09 1.46 24.02
C THR A 23 -31.21 0.17 24.81
N LEU A 24 -32.04 -0.76 24.34
CA LEU A 24 -32.04 -2.15 24.78
C LEU A 24 -30.87 -2.88 24.11
N PHE A 25 -29.96 -3.39 24.91
CA PHE A 25 -29.03 -4.45 24.50
C PHE A 25 -29.81 -5.76 24.42
N ALA A 26 -29.94 -6.33 23.24
CA ALA A 26 -30.39 -7.69 23.06
C ALA A 26 -29.15 -8.62 23.06
N CYS A 27 -29.04 -9.45 24.09
CA CYS A 27 -28.18 -10.63 24.09
C CYS A 27 -28.67 -11.60 23.01
N VAL A 28 -27.79 -11.99 22.10
CA VAL A 28 -28.02 -13.12 21.22
C VAL A 28 -27.34 -14.33 21.81
N ASP A 29 -28.15 -15.33 22.10
CA ASP A 29 -27.74 -16.63 22.61
C ASP A 29 -26.80 -17.36 21.63
N LYS A 30 -25.69 -17.82 22.15
CA LYS A 30 -24.87 -18.87 21.52
C LYS A 30 -25.45 -20.21 21.90
N ASP A 31 -26.10 -20.88 20.95
CA ASP A 31 -26.19 -22.35 20.93
C ASP A 31 -26.80 -22.83 19.62
N ALA A 32 -25.93 -23.30 18.70
CA ALA A 32 -26.23 -24.32 17.72
C ALA A 32 -24.93 -24.93 17.19
N ARG A 33 -24.33 -25.83 17.96
CA ARG A 33 -23.36 -26.79 17.42
C ARG A 33 -24.11 -28.07 17.06
N SER A 34 -24.11 -28.42 15.79
CA SER A 34 -24.42 -29.79 15.34
C SER A 34 -23.12 -30.54 15.10
N ASP A 35 -23.04 -31.67 15.77
CA ASP A 35 -22.03 -32.73 15.74
C ASP A 35 -21.62 -33.17 14.34
N LEU A 36 -20.31 -33.31 14.13
CA LEU A 36 -19.69 -34.36 13.32
C LEU A 36 -18.28 -34.61 13.83
N SER A 37 -18.09 -35.60 14.66
CA SER A 37 -16.80 -36.19 14.98
C SER A 37 -16.50 -37.32 13.98
N PRO A 38 -15.24 -37.51 13.56
CA PRO A 38 -14.71 -38.81 13.25
C PRO A 38 -13.65 -39.25 14.26
N ASN A 39 -13.78 -40.49 14.66
CA ASN A 39 -13.02 -41.32 15.55
C ASN A 39 -11.50 -41.24 15.39
N LEU A 40 -10.81 -41.06 16.50
CA LEU A 40 -9.39 -41.40 16.67
C LEU A 40 -9.28 -42.74 17.45
N PRO A 41 -8.35 -43.62 17.10
CA PRO A 41 -8.05 -44.79 17.88
C PRO A 41 -7.15 -44.46 19.07
N THR A 42 -7.54 -44.92 20.23
CA THR A 42 -6.71 -45.00 21.44
C THR A 42 -5.65 -46.08 21.28
N ASP A 43 -4.38 -45.74 21.54
CA ASP A 43 -3.41 -46.78 21.96
C ASP A 43 -2.48 -46.27 23.09
N GLN A 44 -2.16 -47.20 23.90
CA GLN A 44 -1.76 -47.28 25.27
C GLN A 44 -0.42 -46.62 25.63
N ALA A 45 -0.40 -46.13 26.86
CA ALA A 45 0.81 -45.69 27.57
C ALA A 45 1.76 -46.89 27.86
N GLN A 46 3.05 -46.68 27.58
CA GLN A 46 4.12 -47.41 28.25
C GLN A 46 5.11 -46.41 28.87
N ASN A 47 5.20 -46.51 30.20
CA ASN A 47 6.26 -45.88 30.99
C ASN A 47 7.63 -46.42 30.61
N GLY A 48 8.55 -45.55 30.28
CA GLY A 48 9.99 -45.83 30.14
C GLY A 48 10.77 -44.67 30.72
N ASP A 49 11.37 -44.96 31.88
CA ASP A 49 12.37 -44.16 32.55
C ASP A 49 13.63 -44.08 31.69
N PHE A 50 14.06 -42.85 31.28
CA PHE A 50 15.38 -42.63 30.69
C PHE A 50 16.03 -41.38 31.25
N GLY A 51 17.19 -41.63 31.80
CA GLY A 51 18.11 -40.71 32.38
C GLY A 51 18.57 -39.56 31.48
N ASP A 52 18.90 -38.52 32.16
CA ASP A 52 19.62 -37.32 31.75
C ASP A 52 20.80 -37.62 30.82
N GLN A 53 20.72 -37.17 29.56
CA GLN A 53 21.85 -36.97 28.65
C GLN A 53 21.67 -35.59 28.04
N GLY A 54 22.51 -34.66 28.51
CA GLY A 54 22.66 -33.34 27.93
C GLY A 54 23.01 -33.40 26.43
N GLY A 55 22.02 -33.12 25.61
CA GLY A 55 22.14 -32.83 24.19
C GLY A 55 21.20 -31.66 23.89
N GLY A 56 21.73 -30.49 23.59
CA GLY A 56 20.96 -29.35 23.17
C GLY A 56 20.09 -29.76 21.98
N SER A 57 18.83 -30.03 22.22
CA SER A 57 17.86 -30.14 21.15
C SER A 57 17.67 -28.74 20.58
N ASP A 58 18.10 -28.56 19.35
CA ASP A 58 17.75 -27.44 18.48
C ASP A 58 16.22 -27.50 18.24
N GLN A 59 15.45 -27.15 19.27
CA GLN A 59 14.00 -27.05 19.21
C GLN A 59 13.69 -25.65 18.67
N GLY A 60 13.86 -25.48 17.34
CA GLY A 60 13.45 -24.26 16.69
C GLY A 60 12.03 -23.85 17.11
N LEU A 61 11.82 -22.58 17.35
CA LEU A 61 10.59 -21.98 17.87
C LEU A 61 9.36 -22.31 17.03
N ASN A 62 8.22 -22.51 17.69
CA ASN A 62 6.95 -22.86 17.05
C ASN A 62 6.12 -21.60 16.73
N PHE A 63 6.69 -20.66 15.99
CA PHE A 63 5.92 -19.52 15.47
C PHE A 63 4.77 -19.97 14.56
N PRO A 64 3.74 -19.13 14.33
CA PRO A 64 2.65 -19.45 13.42
C PRO A 64 3.15 -19.92 12.06
N VAL A 65 2.53 -20.98 11.54
CA VAL A 65 2.77 -21.49 10.18
C VAL A 65 1.64 -21.01 9.30
N PHE A 66 1.97 -20.37 8.20
CA PHE A 66 1.01 -19.88 7.24
C PHE A 66 0.85 -20.88 6.09
N ASP A 67 -0.39 -21.11 5.65
CA ASP A 67 -0.73 -22.14 4.65
C ASP A 67 -0.09 -21.91 3.28
N ASP A 68 0.37 -20.70 3.00
CA ASP A 68 0.98 -20.32 1.71
C ASP A 68 2.44 -20.78 1.54
N GLY A 69 3.05 -21.40 2.55
CA GLY A 69 4.48 -21.69 2.58
C GLY A 69 5.33 -20.43 2.82
N VAL A 70 6.65 -20.56 2.61
CA VAL A 70 7.59 -19.46 2.86
C VAL A 70 7.62 -18.52 1.65
N LEU A 71 6.82 -17.47 1.70
CA LEU A 71 6.80 -16.37 0.73
C LEU A 71 7.74 -15.22 1.18
N ALA A 72 7.68 -14.08 0.51
CA ALA A 72 8.35 -12.87 0.98
C ALA A 72 7.92 -12.53 2.43
N PHE A 73 6.64 -12.64 2.68
CA PHE A 73 5.93 -12.62 3.96
C PHE A 73 4.54 -13.24 3.75
N PRO A 74 3.80 -13.64 4.78
CA PRO A 74 2.43 -14.13 4.63
C PRO A 74 1.54 -13.11 3.91
N GLY A 75 0.75 -13.56 2.94
CA GLY A 75 -0.08 -12.68 2.12
C GLY A 75 0.64 -11.93 0.99
N ALA A 76 1.91 -12.24 0.73
CA ALA A 76 2.60 -11.77 -0.47
C ALA A 76 2.01 -12.41 -1.73
N GLU A 77 1.68 -11.60 -2.75
CA GLU A 77 0.99 -12.04 -3.95
C GLU A 77 1.74 -11.66 -5.23
N GLY A 78 1.31 -12.23 -6.34
CA GLY A 78 1.78 -11.84 -7.65
C GLY A 78 3.21 -12.26 -8.00
N TYR A 79 3.83 -11.52 -8.91
CA TYR A 79 5.15 -11.85 -9.45
C TYR A 79 6.29 -11.72 -8.43
N GLY A 80 6.15 -10.81 -7.45
CA GLY A 80 7.16 -10.57 -6.41
C GLY A 80 7.00 -11.43 -5.16
N LYS A 81 6.04 -12.34 -5.09
CA LYS A 81 5.69 -13.06 -3.86
C LYS A 81 6.80 -13.96 -3.27
N ASN A 82 7.74 -14.42 -4.10
CA ASN A 82 8.82 -15.32 -3.68
C ASN A 82 10.14 -14.58 -3.39
N VAL A 83 10.11 -13.26 -3.30
CA VAL A 83 11.28 -12.44 -2.95
C VAL A 83 11.71 -12.74 -1.52
N THR A 84 13.00 -12.88 -1.29
CA THR A 84 13.56 -13.23 0.02
C THR A 84 14.19 -12.07 0.77
N GLY A 85 14.42 -10.94 0.07
CA GLY A 85 15.10 -9.79 0.68
C GLY A 85 16.47 -10.14 1.25
N ALA A 86 16.72 -9.72 2.47
CA ALA A 86 17.98 -10.04 3.17
C ALA A 86 18.02 -11.47 3.74
N ARG A 87 16.87 -12.16 3.87
CA ARG A 87 16.79 -13.49 4.50
C ARG A 87 17.71 -14.53 3.88
N ALA A 88 17.88 -14.54 2.57
CA ALA A 88 18.69 -15.53 1.86
C ALA A 88 20.21 -15.33 2.00
N GLY A 89 20.70 -14.25 2.61
CA GLY A 89 22.12 -13.94 2.67
C GLY A 89 22.84 -14.51 3.89
N GLU A 90 24.01 -15.12 3.71
CA GLU A 90 24.85 -15.56 4.83
C GLU A 90 25.47 -14.40 5.63
N GLY A 91 25.67 -13.24 4.99
CA GLY A 91 26.23 -12.05 5.63
C GLY A 91 25.21 -10.98 5.99
N ARG A 92 23.94 -11.37 6.25
CA ARG A 92 22.88 -10.46 6.65
C ARG A 92 23.15 -9.80 7.99
N GLU A 93 22.82 -8.52 8.08
CA GLU A 93 22.91 -7.76 9.33
C GLU A 93 21.59 -7.01 9.59
N ILE A 94 21.23 -6.86 10.85
CA ILE A 94 20.17 -5.96 11.26
C ILE A 94 20.74 -4.57 11.39
N TYR A 95 20.09 -3.59 10.77
CA TYR A 95 20.53 -2.21 10.83
C TYR A 95 19.42 -1.32 11.40
N HIS A 96 19.75 -0.61 12.48
CA HIS A 96 18.84 0.27 13.19
C HIS A 96 18.89 1.69 12.63
N VAL A 97 17.72 2.21 12.24
CA VAL A 97 17.57 3.64 11.98
C VAL A 97 17.33 4.35 13.31
N THR A 98 18.34 5.04 13.79
CA THR A 98 18.40 5.60 15.16
C THR A 98 18.18 7.11 15.22
N ASN A 99 18.06 7.77 14.07
CA ASN A 99 17.82 9.22 14.02
C ASN A 99 17.07 9.63 12.73
N LEU A 100 16.52 10.84 12.75
CA LEU A 100 15.74 11.43 11.65
C LEU A 100 16.58 12.29 10.68
N ASN A 101 17.89 12.20 10.73
CA ASN A 101 18.78 12.93 9.83
C ASN A 101 18.67 12.40 8.39
N ASP A 102 18.83 13.26 7.40
CA ASP A 102 18.88 12.85 5.99
C ASP A 102 20.08 11.92 5.69
N ALA A 103 21.22 12.13 6.36
CA ALA A 103 22.45 11.37 6.11
C ALA A 103 23.31 11.24 7.38
N GLY A 104 24.34 10.40 7.30
CA GLY A 104 25.25 10.08 8.37
C GLY A 104 24.89 8.77 9.09
N PRO A 105 25.73 8.33 10.03
CA PRO A 105 25.51 7.08 10.76
C PRO A 105 24.16 7.04 11.45
N GLY A 106 23.45 5.90 11.35
CA GLY A 106 22.13 5.69 11.93
C GLY A 106 20.97 6.36 11.19
N SER A 107 21.22 7.06 10.07
CA SER A 107 20.14 7.57 9.20
C SER A 107 19.58 6.49 8.29
N PHE A 108 18.35 6.69 7.78
CA PHE A 108 17.77 5.78 6.79
C PHE A 108 18.62 5.68 5.51
N ARG A 109 19.24 6.78 5.07
CA ARG A 109 20.16 6.77 3.92
C ARG A 109 21.37 5.87 4.16
N ASP A 110 21.92 5.86 5.37
CA ASP A 110 23.00 4.94 5.71
C ASP A 110 22.50 3.49 5.82
N ALA A 111 21.34 3.28 6.39
CA ALA A 111 20.71 1.96 6.48
C ALA A 111 20.64 1.27 5.10
N VAL A 112 20.15 1.98 4.08
CA VAL A 112 19.98 1.42 2.72
C VAL A 112 21.25 1.49 1.86
N SER A 113 22.39 1.93 2.40
CA SER A 113 23.63 2.11 1.63
C SER A 113 24.31 0.80 1.23
N LYS A 114 24.03 -0.30 1.94
CA LYS A 114 24.67 -1.61 1.75
C LYS A 114 23.61 -2.70 1.50
N PRO A 115 23.94 -3.73 0.70
CA PRO A 115 23.09 -4.91 0.55
C PRO A 115 23.07 -5.77 1.83
N TRP A 116 22.18 -6.73 1.88
CA TRP A 116 22.04 -7.75 2.92
C TRP A 116 21.67 -7.18 4.30
N ARG A 117 20.90 -6.09 4.31
CA ARG A 117 20.42 -5.48 5.55
C ARG A 117 18.93 -5.73 5.75
N ILE A 118 18.58 -6.15 6.96
CA ILE A 118 17.25 -6.05 7.53
C ILE A 118 17.18 -4.73 8.27
N ILE A 119 16.32 -3.83 7.84
CA ILE A 119 16.29 -2.45 8.33
C ILE A 119 15.08 -2.28 9.22
N VAL A 120 15.36 -1.98 10.50
CA VAL A 120 14.39 -1.68 11.55
C VAL A 120 14.52 -0.24 12.03
N PHE A 121 13.53 0.28 12.72
CA PHE A 121 13.50 1.68 13.12
C PHE A 121 13.36 1.83 14.64
N ASP A 122 14.31 2.49 15.27
CA ASP A 122 14.29 2.84 16.68
C ASP A 122 13.64 4.20 16.95
N VAL A 123 13.30 4.93 15.91
CA VAL A 123 12.74 6.28 15.97
C VAL A 123 11.48 6.40 15.13
N SER A 124 10.64 7.35 15.49
CA SER A 124 9.47 7.77 14.73
C SER A 124 9.51 9.26 14.42
N GLY A 125 8.95 9.65 13.30
CA GLY A 125 8.93 11.05 12.90
C GLY A 125 9.11 11.26 11.40
N VAL A 126 9.41 12.52 11.03
CA VAL A 126 9.62 12.92 9.64
C VAL A 126 11.10 13.05 9.34
N ILE A 127 11.63 12.21 8.46
CA ILE A 127 12.97 12.35 7.87
C ILE A 127 12.82 13.31 6.68
N LYS A 128 13.30 14.55 6.86
CA LYS A 128 13.30 15.54 5.80
C LYS A 128 14.51 15.33 4.90
N LEU A 129 14.27 14.83 3.70
CA LEU A 129 15.31 14.51 2.73
C LEU A 129 15.83 15.77 2.01
N SER A 130 17.08 15.72 1.60
CA SER A 130 17.68 16.66 0.65
C SER A 130 17.25 16.29 -0.79
N SER A 131 17.72 17.09 -1.76
CA SER A 131 17.44 16.84 -3.18
C SER A 131 18.12 15.59 -3.77
N ASN A 132 19.03 14.94 -3.02
CA ASN A 132 19.65 13.68 -3.45
C ASN A 132 18.69 12.52 -3.20
N PRO A 133 18.36 11.70 -4.22
CA PRO A 133 17.52 10.54 -4.04
C PRO A 133 18.12 9.55 -3.02
N ILE A 134 17.25 8.88 -2.29
CA ILE A 134 17.63 7.65 -1.58
C ILE A 134 17.59 6.52 -2.61
N VAL A 135 18.69 5.75 -2.71
CA VAL A 135 18.82 4.63 -3.65
C VAL A 135 18.95 3.34 -2.86
N LEU A 136 17.91 2.50 -2.95
CA LEU A 136 17.87 1.19 -2.33
C LEU A 136 18.87 0.24 -2.98
N LYS A 137 19.39 -0.71 -2.23
CA LYS A 137 20.34 -1.73 -2.71
C LYS A 137 19.67 -3.09 -2.80
N SER A 138 20.30 -4.00 -3.53
CA SER A 138 19.83 -5.38 -3.62
C SER A 138 19.87 -6.11 -2.29
N ASN A 139 19.00 -7.11 -2.16
CA ASN A 139 18.96 -7.98 -0.99
C ASN A 139 18.71 -7.21 0.32
N GLN A 140 17.71 -6.36 0.33
CA GLN A 140 17.29 -5.64 1.53
C GLN A 140 15.88 -6.01 1.92
N THR A 141 15.61 -6.03 3.22
CA THR A 141 14.29 -6.11 3.83
C THR A 141 14.08 -4.88 4.69
N ILE A 142 13.10 -4.04 4.34
CA ILE A 142 12.78 -2.80 5.06
C ILE A 142 11.46 -2.97 5.77
N LEU A 143 11.48 -2.87 7.10
CA LEU A 143 10.35 -3.12 7.99
C LEU A 143 9.88 -1.82 8.66
N GLY A 144 9.19 -0.96 7.91
CA GLY A 144 8.78 0.37 8.39
C GLY A 144 7.84 0.35 9.59
N HIS A 145 7.09 -0.71 9.80
CA HIS A 145 6.16 -0.89 10.91
C HIS A 145 6.83 -1.25 12.25
N THR A 146 8.16 -1.52 12.27
CA THR A 146 8.91 -1.63 13.52
C THR A 146 9.17 -0.29 14.19
N ALA A 147 8.94 0.83 13.48
CA ALA A 147 9.10 2.16 14.05
C ALA A 147 8.12 2.40 15.21
N PRO A 148 8.59 2.98 16.34
CA PRO A 148 7.69 3.29 17.47
C PRO A 148 6.72 4.43 17.12
N GLY A 149 5.81 4.75 18.05
CA GLY A 149 4.88 5.87 17.92
C GLY A 149 4.02 5.80 16.65
N ASP A 150 3.96 6.91 15.89
CA ASP A 150 3.16 6.96 14.66
C ASP A 150 3.95 6.49 13.41
N GLY A 151 5.16 5.93 13.59
CA GLY A 151 5.96 5.42 12.49
C GLY A 151 6.84 6.47 11.81
N ILE A 152 7.25 6.19 10.56
CA ILE A 152 8.25 6.98 9.85
C ILE A 152 7.69 7.56 8.55
N VAL A 153 8.09 8.81 8.21
CA VAL A 153 7.76 9.49 6.95
C VAL A 153 9.05 9.99 6.31
N LEU A 154 9.29 9.62 5.06
CA LEU A 154 10.32 10.20 4.21
C LEU A 154 9.70 11.37 3.44
N TYR A 155 10.11 12.60 3.73
CA TYR A 155 9.50 13.81 3.18
C TYR A 155 10.49 14.66 2.39
N ASN A 156 9.99 15.33 1.37
CA ASN A 156 10.74 16.26 0.51
C ASN A 156 11.87 15.59 -0.29
N GLY A 157 11.67 14.34 -0.69
CA GLY A 157 12.67 13.62 -1.45
C GLY A 157 12.13 12.40 -2.18
N ARG A 158 12.95 11.85 -3.05
CA ARG A 158 12.67 10.67 -3.87
C ARG A 158 13.33 9.43 -3.30
N VAL A 159 12.65 8.29 -3.41
CA VAL A 159 13.23 6.95 -3.20
C VAL A 159 13.30 6.22 -4.54
N SER A 160 14.43 5.62 -4.86
CA SER A 160 14.64 4.83 -6.09
C SER A 160 15.10 3.43 -5.77
N ALA A 161 14.41 2.44 -6.31
CA ALA A 161 14.82 1.05 -6.29
C ALA A 161 15.49 0.61 -7.62
N SER A 162 15.80 1.56 -8.49
CA SER A 162 16.46 1.27 -9.77
C SER A 162 17.84 0.64 -9.55
N GLY A 163 18.09 -0.48 -10.23
CA GLY A 163 19.33 -1.27 -10.11
C GLY A 163 19.33 -2.28 -8.97
N ALA A 164 18.31 -2.30 -8.11
CA ALA A 164 18.18 -3.29 -7.06
C ALA A 164 17.60 -4.62 -7.57
N GLN A 165 17.87 -5.68 -6.85
CA GLN A 165 17.29 -7.01 -7.02
C GLN A 165 17.01 -7.62 -5.65
N ASN A 166 15.96 -8.44 -5.57
CA ASN A 166 15.59 -9.15 -4.37
C ASN A 166 15.33 -8.19 -3.19
N LEU A 167 14.26 -7.40 -3.31
CA LEU A 167 13.97 -6.30 -2.38
C LEU A 167 12.57 -6.44 -1.78
N ILE A 168 12.48 -6.37 -0.46
CA ILE A 168 11.23 -6.30 0.31
C ILE A 168 11.15 -4.92 0.95
N VAL A 169 10.08 -4.17 0.63
CA VAL A 169 9.82 -2.83 1.21
C VAL A 169 8.42 -2.81 1.81
N ARG A 170 8.33 -2.64 3.12
CA ARG A 170 7.03 -2.67 3.83
C ARG A 170 6.83 -1.44 4.71
N TYR A 171 5.62 -0.91 4.71
CA TYR A 171 5.14 0.15 5.61
C TYR A 171 5.96 1.44 5.58
N LEU A 172 6.45 1.85 4.41
CA LEU A 172 7.10 3.15 4.24
C LEU A 172 6.13 4.21 3.70
N ARG A 173 6.21 5.41 4.26
CA ARG A 173 5.55 6.60 3.74
C ARG A 173 6.57 7.45 2.99
N ILE A 174 6.41 7.54 1.66
CA ILE A 174 7.31 8.27 0.76
C ILE A 174 6.51 9.44 0.20
N ARG A 175 6.77 10.63 0.70
CA ARG A 175 6.04 11.86 0.38
C ARG A 175 6.99 12.87 -0.24
N MET A 176 7.06 12.89 -1.59
CA MET A 176 8.04 13.70 -2.30
C MET A 176 7.88 15.20 -2.03
N GLY A 177 6.71 15.78 -2.34
CA GLY A 177 6.37 17.15 -2.02
C GLY A 177 6.83 18.20 -3.04
N ALA A 178 6.14 19.34 -3.04
CA ALA A 178 6.34 20.43 -3.99
C ALA A 178 7.69 21.16 -3.85
N ALA A 179 8.36 21.05 -2.70
CA ALA A 179 9.67 21.65 -2.50
C ALA A 179 10.81 20.89 -3.18
N TYR A 180 10.58 19.65 -3.64
CA TYR A 180 11.59 18.92 -4.39
C TYR A 180 11.88 19.62 -5.73
N PRO A 181 13.18 19.81 -6.10
CA PRO A 181 13.54 20.74 -7.18
C PRO A 181 13.26 20.23 -8.60
N SER A 182 12.99 18.94 -8.77
CA SER A 182 12.82 18.31 -10.08
C SER A 182 11.45 17.64 -10.23
N GLU A 183 10.93 17.63 -11.45
CA GLU A 183 9.75 16.85 -11.82
C GLU A 183 10.18 15.38 -12.01
N LEU A 184 9.98 14.57 -10.97
CA LEU A 184 10.34 13.15 -10.92
C LEU A 184 9.27 12.39 -10.14
N ASP A 185 9.35 11.06 -10.23
CA ASP A 185 8.49 10.17 -9.42
C ASP A 185 8.89 10.19 -7.95
N ALA A 186 7.93 10.10 -7.06
CA ALA A 186 8.20 9.97 -5.63
C ALA A 186 8.95 8.66 -5.32
N CYS A 187 8.56 7.58 -5.96
CA CYS A 187 9.23 6.27 -5.90
C CYS A 187 9.24 5.62 -7.29
N GLY A 188 10.22 4.76 -7.60
CA GLY A 188 10.20 4.08 -8.88
C GLY A 188 11.35 3.13 -9.14
N VAL A 189 11.15 2.31 -10.20
CA VAL A 189 12.06 1.27 -10.69
C VAL A 189 12.26 1.45 -12.18
N ALA A 190 13.47 1.86 -12.61
CA ALA A 190 13.83 1.96 -14.02
C ALA A 190 14.56 0.72 -14.57
N ASN A 191 15.18 -0.03 -13.69
CA ASN A 191 15.81 -1.32 -13.97
C ASN A 191 15.93 -2.12 -12.65
N GLY A 192 16.11 -3.44 -12.76
CA GLY A 192 16.16 -4.33 -11.59
C GLY A 192 15.05 -5.38 -11.59
N ALA A 193 15.04 -6.26 -10.61
CA ALA A 193 14.12 -7.40 -10.61
C ALA A 193 13.79 -7.91 -9.20
N ASP A 194 12.74 -8.74 -9.12
CA ASP A 194 12.40 -9.49 -7.92
C ASP A 194 12.17 -8.56 -6.72
N MET A 195 11.09 -7.77 -6.76
CA MET A 195 10.79 -6.77 -5.74
C MET A 195 9.33 -6.87 -5.30
N ILE A 196 9.10 -6.58 -4.02
CA ILE A 196 7.76 -6.39 -3.49
C ILE A 196 7.69 -5.14 -2.62
N PHE A 197 6.72 -4.27 -2.94
CA PHE A 197 6.35 -3.11 -2.15
C PHE A 197 4.97 -3.38 -1.54
N ASP A 198 4.89 -3.34 -0.22
CA ASP A 198 3.70 -3.72 0.49
C ASP A 198 3.35 -2.71 1.58
N HIS A 199 2.08 -2.34 1.66
CA HIS A 199 1.60 -1.35 2.64
C HIS A 199 2.42 -0.05 2.65
N CYS A 200 2.84 0.43 1.49
CA CYS A 200 3.52 1.72 1.37
C CYS A 200 2.53 2.83 1.02
N SER A 201 2.85 4.06 1.40
CA SER A 201 2.09 5.25 0.99
C SER A 201 3.00 6.16 0.18
N MET A 202 2.77 6.25 -1.13
CA MET A 202 3.58 7.03 -2.07
C MET A 202 2.75 8.18 -2.60
N THR A 203 3.08 9.41 -2.17
CA THR A 203 2.29 10.60 -2.48
C THR A 203 3.16 11.77 -2.91
N TRP A 204 2.49 12.78 -3.49
CA TRP A 204 3.08 14.06 -3.84
C TRP A 204 4.23 13.99 -4.84
N GLY A 205 4.20 12.97 -5.71
CA GLY A 205 5.09 12.91 -6.87
C GLY A 205 4.89 14.12 -7.77
N ARG A 206 5.99 14.65 -8.32
CA ARG A 206 5.95 15.79 -9.23
C ARG A 206 5.91 15.38 -10.70
N ASP A 207 6.12 14.11 -10.98
CA ASP A 207 5.82 13.40 -12.22
C ASP A 207 4.82 12.29 -11.89
N GLU A 208 5.25 11.12 -11.48
CA GLU A 208 4.39 10.06 -10.95
C GLU A 208 4.60 9.84 -9.45
N CYS A 209 3.63 9.20 -8.81
CA CYS A 209 3.78 8.76 -7.42
C CYS A 209 4.60 7.47 -7.32
N PHE A 210 4.36 6.49 -8.20
CA PHE A 210 5.16 5.27 -8.30
C PHE A 210 5.20 4.75 -9.73
N SER A 211 6.40 4.50 -10.27
CA SER A 211 6.55 3.98 -11.63
C SER A 211 7.49 2.78 -11.75
N ILE A 212 7.12 1.85 -12.62
CA ILE A 212 8.00 0.86 -13.22
C ILE A 212 8.16 1.26 -14.68
N ASN A 213 9.29 1.88 -15.03
CA ASN A 213 9.49 2.46 -16.36
C ASN A 213 10.92 2.18 -16.87
N PRO A 214 11.11 1.21 -17.79
CA PRO A 214 12.43 0.81 -18.27
C PRO A 214 13.23 1.98 -18.87
N ASP A 215 14.47 2.14 -18.44
CA ASP A 215 15.42 3.13 -18.97
C ASP A 215 16.41 2.54 -20.00
N GLY A 216 16.28 1.27 -20.32
CA GLY A 216 17.18 0.56 -21.23
C GLY A 216 18.57 0.27 -20.68
N LYS A 217 18.80 0.49 -19.38
CA LYS A 217 20.06 0.21 -18.70
C LYS A 217 19.91 -0.96 -17.72
N GLY A 218 20.93 -1.79 -17.61
CA GLY A 218 20.92 -2.92 -16.69
C GLY A 218 19.83 -3.96 -16.97
N THR A 219 19.33 -4.58 -15.90
CA THR A 219 18.27 -5.59 -15.96
C THR A 219 16.92 -4.92 -16.17
N ALA A 220 16.18 -5.33 -17.21
CA ALA A 220 14.81 -4.86 -17.42
C ALA A 220 13.92 -5.15 -16.18
N PRO A 221 13.02 -4.24 -15.80
CA PRO A 221 12.12 -4.46 -14.68
C PRO A 221 11.29 -5.73 -14.88
N LYS A 222 11.33 -6.64 -13.91
CA LYS A 222 10.58 -7.90 -13.94
C LYS A 222 10.29 -8.43 -12.53
N ASN A 223 9.27 -9.27 -12.41
CA ASN A 223 8.88 -9.91 -11.16
C ASN A 223 8.66 -8.89 -10.02
N ILE A 224 7.90 -7.84 -10.31
CA ILE A 224 7.65 -6.78 -9.34
C ILE A 224 6.20 -6.82 -8.91
N THR A 225 5.97 -6.79 -7.61
CA THR A 225 4.64 -6.60 -7.03
C THR A 225 4.60 -5.27 -6.26
N ILE A 226 3.54 -4.50 -6.49
CA ILE A 226 3.10 -3.45 -5.58
C ILE A 226 1.72 -3.81 -5.09
N GLN A 227 1.57 -3.96 -3.78
CA GLN A 227 0.31 -4.37 -3.17
C GLN A 227 -0.04 -3.53 -1.95
N ASN A 228 -1.32 -3.49 -1.60
CA ASN A 228 -1.83 -2.92 -0.36
C ASN A 228 -1.41 -1.45 -0.12
N SER A 229 -1.06 -0.71 -1.16
CA SER A 229 -0.37 0.58 -1.06
C SER A 229 -1.24 1.74 -1.53
N ILE A 230 -1.00 2.94 -0.99
CA ILE A 230 -1.58 4.19 -1.49
C ILE A 230 -0.62 4.80 -2.52
N ILE A 231 -1.16 5.11 -3.70
CA ILE A 231 -0.46 5.78 -4.80
C ILE A 231 -1.29 7.00 -5.17
N GLY A 232 -1.00 8.14 -4.57
CA GLY A 232 -2.00 9.20 -4.62
C GLY A 232 -1.49 10.63 -4.47
N GLN A 233 -2.43 11.52 -4.71
CA GLN A 233 -2.27 12.96 -4.58
C GLN A 233 -1.01 13.50 -5.31
N GLY A 234 -0.80 13.00 -6.54
CA GLY A 234 0.25 13.50 -7.42
C GLY A 234 0.07 15.01 -7.66
N LEU A 235 1.16 15.77 -7.63
CA LEU A 235 1.10 17.22 -7.67
C LEU A 235 0.93 17.76 -9.10
N GLN A 236 0.06 18.75 -9.26
CA GLN A 236 -0.04 19.50 -10.51
C GLN A 236 1.29 20.25 -10.76
N ASN A 237 1.69 20.47 -12.06
CA ASN A 237 0.88 20.36 -13.29
C ASN A 237 0.84 18.92 -13.87
N HIS A 238 1.70 18.00 -13.44
CA HIS A 238 1.72 16.66 -14.03
C HIS A 238 0.67 15.75 -13.38
N SER A 239 0.74 15.49 -12.10
CA SER A 239 -0.21 14.74 -11.29
C SER A 239 -0.59 13.38 -11.88
N CYS A 240 0.33 12.44 -11.80
CA CYS A 240 0.13 11.08 -12.31
C CYS A 240 0.28 10.03 -11.21
N GLY A 241 -0.54 8.98 -11.26
CA GLY A 241 -0.40 7.83 -10.37
C GLY A 241 0.86 7.05 -10.69
N GLY A 242 1.00 6.52 -11.92
CA GLY A 242 2.21 5.79 -12.28
C GLY A 242 2.24 5.19 -13.67
N LEU A 243 3.44 4.96 -14.17
CA LEU A 243 3.71 4.10 -15.31
C LEU A 243 4.01 2.69 -14.80
N MET A 244 3.30 1.67 -15.29
CA MET A 244 3.55 0.27 -15.01
C MET A 244 3.90 -0.41 -16.33
N GLN A 245 5.13 -0.19 -16.76
CA GLN A 245 5.60 -0.57 -18.08
C GLN A 245 6.69 -1.64 -17.99
N THR A 246 6.39 -2.80 -18.53
CA THR A 246 7.31 -3.91 -18.68
C THR A 246 7.29 -4.35 -20.15
N ASP A 247 7.95 -5.41 -20.50
CA ASP A 247 7.73 -6.13 -21.76
C ASP A 247 6.85 -7.37 -21.52
N ILE A 248 6.50 -8.07 -22.61
CA ILE A 248 5.59 -9.23 -22.53
C ILE A 248 6.19 -10.43 -21.80
N SER A 249 7.48 -10.46 -21.53
CA SER A 249 8.17 -11.54 -20.81
C SER A 249 8.43 -11.21 -19.33
N ASN A 250 8.19 -9.96 -18.93
CA ASN A 250 8.56 -9.45 -17.61
C ASN A 250 7.33 -8.95 -16.87
N GLY A 251 6.84 -9.74 -15.92
CA GLY A 251 5.59 -9.47 -15.24
C GLY A 251 5.67 -8.46 -14.09
N CYS A 252 4.61 -7.66 -13.93
CA CYS A 252 4.34 -6.93 -12.70
C CYS A 252 2.90 -7.13 -12.22
N THR A 253 2.72 -7.08 -10.91
CA THR A 253 1.42 -7.19 -10.25
C THR A 253 1.12 -5.90 -9.49
N ILE A 254 -0.07 -5.36 -9.72
CA ILE A 254 -0.63 -4.21 -9.02
C ILE A 254 -1.88 -4.74 -8.30
N PHE A 255 -1.76 -4.98 -6.98
CA PHE A 255 -2.77 -5.71 -6.23
C PHE A 255 -3.26 -4.94 -5.02
N ARG A 256 -4.58 -4.71 -4.97
CA ARG A 256 -5.29 -4.18 -3.80
C ARG A 256 -4.73 -2.84 -3.30
N ASN A 257 -4.38 -1.96 -4.26
CA ASN A 257 -3.91 -0.61 -3.97
C ASN A 257 -5.04 0.41 -4.08
N LEU A 258 -4.82 1.58 -3.49
CA LEU A 258 -5.61 2.77 -3.69
C LEU A 258 -4.86 3.76 -4.59
N TYR A 259 -5.41 4.04 -5.77
CA TYR A 259 -5.04 5.19 -6.58
C TYR A 259 -6.02 6.33 -6.29
N ILE A 260 -5.55 7.44 -5.78
CA ILE A 260 -6.42 8.53 -5.33
C ILE A 260 -5.86 9.91 -5.70
N ASP A 261 -6.72 10.81 -6.15
CA ASP A 261 -6.40 12.22 -6.44
C ASP A 261 -5.23 12.42 -7.41
N ASN A 262 -5.09 11.52 -8.36
CA ASN A 262 -4.17 11.71 -9.47
C ASN A 262 -4.96 12.10 -10.72
N LYS A 263 -4.47 13.10 -11.43
CA LYS A 263 -5.12 13.56 -12.66
C LYS A 263 -5.28 12.46 -13.69
N THR A 264 -4.27 11.61 -13.85
CA THR A 264 -4.23 10.55 -14.88
C THR A 264 -3.25 9.43 -14.50
N ARG A 265 -3.12 8.40 -15.34
CA ARG A 265 -2.20 7.27 -15.17
C ARG A 265 -2.41 6.52 -13.84
N ASN A 266 -3.61 5.95 -13.68
CA ASN A 266 -3.98 5.21 -12.46
C ASN A 266 -4.18 3.69 -12.71
N PRO A 267 -3.20 2.95 -13.24
CA PRO A 267 -1.96 3.40 -13.86
C PRO A 267 -2.03 3.55 -15.40
N LYS A 268 -0.94 3.97 -16.06
CA LYS A 268 -0.68 3.72 -17.49
C LYS A 268 0.20 2.49 -17.64
N VAL A 269 -0.26 1.48 -18.37
CA VAL A 269 0.34 0.16 -18.41
C VAL A 269 0.86 -0.22 -19.81
N LYS A 270 1.88 -1.10 -19.82
CA LYS A 270 2.41 -1.75 -21.01
C LYS A 270 3.07 -3.08 -20.64
N GLY A 271 3.09 -4.04 -21.57
CA GLY A 271 3.72 -5.34 -21.37
C GLY A 271 2.85 -6.30 -20.59
N LEU A 272 3.44 -7.09 -19.71
CA LEU A 272 2.76 -8.13 -18.94
C LEU A 272 2.42 -7.62 -17.54
N ASN A 273 1.12 -7.42 -17.23
CA ASN A 273 0.73 -6.91 -15.92
C ASN A 273 -0.64 -7.41 -15.45
N GLN A 274 -0.79 -7.47 -14.13
CA GLN A 274 -2.05 -7.75 -13.46
C GLN A 274 -2.49 -6.51 -12.67
N PHE A 275 -3.76 -6.17 -12.76
CA PHE A 275 -4.41 -5.11 -12.00
C PHE A 275 -5.65 -5.68 -11.31
N VAL A 276 -5.51 -6.08 -10.05
CA VAL A 276 -6.50 -6.89 -9.34
C VAL A 276 -6.86 -6.25 -8.01
N ASN A 277 -8.15 -6.17 -7.70
CA ASN A 277 -8.68 -5.63 -6.44
C ASN A 277 -8.26 -4.19 -6.09
N ASN A 278 -7.87 -3.38 -7.06
CA ASN A 278 -7.51 -1.99 -6.79
C ASN A 278 -8.75 -1.10 -6.74
N VAL A 279 -8.65 -0.01 -5.99
CA VAL A 279 -9.62 1.07 -5.99
C VAL A 279 -9.00 2.29 -6.64
N VAL A 280 -9.69 2.90 -7.59
CA VAL A 280 -9.28 4.16 -8.22
C VAL A 280 -10.32 5.22 -7.91
N TYR A 281 -9.92 6.28 -7.23
CA TYR A 281 -10.81 7.35 -6.80
C TYR A 281 -10.35 8.71 -7.30
N ASN A 282 -11.31 9.55 -7.74
CA ASN A 282 -11.15 10.97 -8.04
C ASN A 282 -10.01 11.28 -9.02
N TRP A 283 -10.03 10.67 -10.21
CA TRP A 283 -9.12 11.06 -11.29
C TRP A 283 -9.67 12.25 -12.09
N GLY A 284 -8.77 13.01 -12.70
CA GLY A 284 -9.12 14.22 -13.44
C GLY A 284 -9.40 13.97 -14.93
N SER A 285 -8.73 14.72 -15.77
CA SER A 285 -8.79 14.57 -17.23
C SER A 285 -7.88 13.43 -17.67
N GLY A 286 -8.37 12.54 -18.48
CA GLY A 286 -7.66 11.32 -18.86
C GLY A 286 -8.33 10.11 -18.24
N ALA A 287 -7.75 8.93 -18.41
CA ALA A 287 -8.36 7.73 -17.91
C ALA A 287 -7.90 7.39 -16.50
N ALA A 288 -8.73 6.68 -15.79
CA ALA A 288 -8.32 5.97 -14.61
C ALA A 288 -7.24 4.95 -15.00
N TYR A 289 -7.58 3.89 -15.72
CA TYR A 289 -6.65 2.89 -16.24
C TYR A 289 -6.36 3.13 -17.72
N ASN A 290 -5.08 3.31 -18.06
CA ASN A 290 -4.64 3.62 -19.43
C ASN A 290 -3.83 2.46 -20.01
N MET A 291 -4.36 1.84 -21.06
CA MET A 291 -3.74 0.71 -21.77
C MET A 291 -2.67 1.14 -22.78
N GLY A 292 -1.98 2.26 -22.55
CA GLY A 292 -0.80 2.65 -23.30
C GLY A 292 -0.96 2.64 -24.82
N GLY A 293 -2.09 3.11 -25.37
CA GLY A 293 -2.41 3.02 -26.79
C GLY A 293 -1.45 3.75 -27.75
N ASP A 294 -0.55 4.55 -27.22
CA ASP A 294 0.56 5.22 -27.92
C ASP A 294 1.86 4.38 -27.93
N SER A 295 1.86 3.23 -27.26
CA SER A 295 3.05 2.37 -27.13
C SER A 295 3.02 1.25 -28.17
N SER A 296 4.11 1.06 -28.89
CA SER A 296 4.31 -0.09 -29.77
C SER A 296 4.60 -1.35 -28.95
N GLY A 297 4.23 -2.50 -29.50
CA GLY A 297 4.52 -3.82 -28.95
C GLY A 297 3.33 -4.48 -28.28
N LYS A 298 3.50 -5.79 -28.05
CA LYS A 298 2.47 -6.63 -27.45
C LYS A 298 2.34 -6.36 -25.96
N SER A 299 1.11 -6.32 -25.49
CA SER A 299 0.80 -6.27 -24.05
C SER A 299 -0.26 -7.30 -23.72
N GLU A 300 -0.18 -7.85 -22.52
CA GLU A 300 -1.18 -8.76 -21.98
C GLU A 300 -1.49 -8.41 -20.54
N THR A 301 -2.77 -8.22 -20.24
CA THR A 301 -3.20 -7.77 -18.93
C THR A 301 -4.34 -8.61 -18.37
N THR A 302 -4.36 -8.73 -17.06
CA THR A 302 -5.52 -9.19 -16.28
C THR A 302 -6.02 -8.04 -15.43
N ILE A 303 -7.28 -7.66 -15.60
CA ILE A 303 -7.93 -6.54 -14.92
C ILE A 303 -9.18 -7.08 -14.22
N GLU A 304 -9.09 -7.38 -12.92
CA GLU A 304 -10.14 -8.11 -12.21
C GLU A 304 -10.53 -7.44 -10.90
N ASN A 305 -11.84 -7.40 -10.67
CA ASN A 305 -12.43 -7.03 -9.38
C ASN A 305 -11.93 -5.68 -8.84
N ASN A 306 -11.80 -4.69 -9.73
CA ASN A 306 -11.41 -3.34 -9.35
C ASN A 306 -12.63 -2.43 -9.24
N TYR A 307 -12.51 -1.39 -8.43
CA TYR A 307 -13.54 -0.36 -8.29
C TYR A 307 -13.04 1.00 -8.77
N PHE A 308 -13.75 1.61 -9.71
CA PHE A 308 -13.45 2.93 -10.27
C PHE A 308 -14.53 3.90 -9.82
N ILE A 309 -14.20 4.87 -8.96
CA ILE A 309 -15.16 5.77 -8.31
C ILE A 309 -14.83 7.22 -8.69
N VAL A 310 -15.78 7.91 -9.31
CA VAL A 310 -15.61 9.30 -9.71
C VAL A 310 -15.77 10.22 -8.50
N GLY A 311 -14.75 11.05 -8.25
CA GLY A 311 -14.78 12.09 -7.22
C GLY A 311 -15.27 13.44 -7.73
N PRO A 312 -15.12 14.53 -6.95
CA PRO A 312 -15.50 15.88 -7.36
C PRO A 312 -14.78 16.36 -8.62
N CYS A 313 -13.59 15.80 -8.91
CA CYS A 313 -12.76 16.12 -10.07
C CYS A 313 -12.35 17.60 -10.12
N ASN A 314 -12.15 18.20 -8.96
CA ASN A 314 -11.58 19.53 -8.86
C ASN A 314 -10.05 19.45 -8.81
N ASN A 315 -9.39 20.44 -9.42
CA ASN A 315 -7.95 20.54 -9.34
C ASN A 315 -7.49 21.98 -9.15
N TRP A 316 -6.33 22.16 -8.54
CA TRP A 316 -5.66 23.44 -8.45
C TRP A 316 -4.74 23.63 -9.66
N GLN A 317 -4.86 24.77 -10.34
CA GLN A 317 -4.04 25.14 -11.48
C GLN A 317 -3.62 26.61 -11.38
N ASN A 318 -2.46 26.95 -11.96
CA ASN A 318 -2.10 28.32 -12.20
C ASN A 318 -2.87 28.83 -13.43
N VAL A 319 -3.85 29.70 -13.20
CA VAL A 319 -4.70 30.29 -14.23
C VAL A 319 -4.19 31.65 -14.57
N GLU A 320 -3.99 31.97 -15.88
CA GLU A 320 -3.62 33.28 -16.34
C GLU A 320 -4.80 34.24 -16.22
N ILE A 321 -4.70 35.20 -15.31
CA ILE A 321 -5.73 36.20 -15.02
C ILE A 321 -5.48 37.54 -15.74
N ALA A 322 -4.24 37.77 -16.18
CA ALA A 322 -3.81 38.88 -17.02
C ALA A 322 -2.54 38.46 -17.76
N PRO A 323 -2.12 39.14 -18.83
CA PRO A 323 -0.93 38.77 -19.60
C PRO A 323 0.28 38.50 -18.70
N LYS A 324 0.73 37.25 -18.63
CA LYS A 324 1.84 36.74 -17.80
C LYS A 324 1.63 36.87 -16.28
N VAL A 325 0.40 37.09 -15.81
CA VAL A 325 0.03 37.09 -14.39
C VAL A 325 -0.82 35.84 -14.12
N TYR A 326 -0.34 35.01 -13.22
CA TYR A 326 -0.97 33.73 -12.90
C TYR A 326 -1.37 33.68 -11.44
N GLU A 327 -2.53 33.14 -11.18
CA GLU A 327 -3.01 32.84 -9.82
C GLU A 327 -3.41 31.37 -9.70
N ALA A 328 -3.13 30.77 -8.53
CA ALA A 328 -3.60 29.43 -8.21
C ALA A 328 -5.11 29.47 -7.99
N GLN A 329 -5.86 28.70 -8.78
CA GLN A 329 -7.32 28.61 -8.70
C GLN A 329 -7.75 27.16 -8.78
N GLN A 330 -8.87 26.85 -8.12
CA GLN A 330 -9.53 25.55 -8.27
C GLN A 330 -10.35 25.53 -9.56
N VAL A 331 -10.08 24.55 -10.41
CA VAL A 331 -10.72 24.41 -11.72
C VAL A 331 -11.41 23.05 -11.78
N PRO A 332 -12.69 22.98 -12.18
CA PRO A 332 -13.36 21.71 -12.44
C PRO A 332 -12.70 20.93 -13.57
N MET A 333 -12.63 19.62 -13.42
CA MET A 333 -12.20 18.69 -14.47
C MET A 333 -13.32 17.74 -14.84
N ASN A 334 -13.28 17.23 -16.07
CA ASN A 334 -14.18 16.19 -16.51
C ASN A 334 -13.39 14.86 -16.54
N PRO A 335 -13.68 13.92 -15.65
CA PRO A 335 -13.03 12.62 -15.67
C PRO A 335 -13.38 11.91 -16.99
N ALA A 336 -12.39 11.29 -17.59
CA ALA A 336 -12.64 10.37 -18.69
C ALA A 336 -13.25 9.07 -18.16
N ARG A 337 -13.59 8.18 -19.08
CA ARG A 337 -14.05 6.82 -18.77
C ARG A 337 -13.01 6.07 -17.92
N PRO A 338 -13.37 5.01 -17.20
CA PRO A 338 -12.44 4.24 -16.39
C PRO A 338 -11.29 3.64 -17.20
N PHE A 339 -11.55 3.25 -18.47
CA PHE A 339 -10.54 2.68 -19.36
C PHE A 339 -10.30 3.54 -20.59
N THR A 340 -9.03 3.60 -21.03
CA THR A 340 -8.65 4.23 -22.30
C THR A 340 -7.44 3.55 -22.91
N GLY A 341 -7.22 3.77 -24.19
CA GLY A 341 -6.11 3.20 -24.94
C GLY A 341 -6.33 1.74 -25.31
N GLY A 342 -5.24 1.08 -25.63
CA GLY A 342 -5.25 -0.27 -26.21
C GLY A 342 -5.54 -0.29 -27.69
N ASN A 343 -4.93 -1.25 -28.35
CA ASN A 343 -5.13 -1.61 -29.76
C ASN A 343 -5.20 -3.13 -29.90
N SER A 344 -5.22 -3.68 -31.08
CA SER A 344 -5.31 -5.13 -31.31
C SER A 344 -4.16 -5.95 -30.70
N ASP A 345 -3.00 -5.34 -30.46
CA ASP A 345 -1.85 -5.99 -29.81
C ASP A 345 -1.92 -5.93 -28.28
N PHE A 346 -2.89 -5.20 -27.75
CA PHE A 346 -3.16 -5.12 -26.31
C PHE A 346 -4.28 -6.11 -25.94
N ARG A 347 -3.90 -7.24 -25.35
CA ARG A 347 -4.81 -8.33 -24.98
C ARG A 347 -5.18 -8.21 -23.51
N SER A 348 -6.47 -8.15 -23.21
CA SER A 348 -6.95 -7.89 -21.86
C SER A 348 -8.04 -8.86 -21.42
N TYR A 349 -7.85 -9.52 -20.30
CA TYR A 349 -8.91 -10.21 -19.58
C TYR A 349 -9.51 -9.26 -18.54
N CYS A 350 -10.80 -8.99 -18.65
CA CYS A 350 -11.48 -7.99 -17.83
C CYS A 350 -12.74 -8.59 -17.22
N LYS A 351 -12.81 -8.76 -15.89
CA LYS A 351 -14.01 -9.25 -15.19
C LYS A 351 -14.17 -8.63 -13.80
N GLY A 352 -15.44 -8.50 -13.37
CA GLY A 352 -15.77 -8.07 -12.03
C GLY A 352 -15.37 -6.63 -11.70
N ASN A 353 -15.16 -5.78 -12.72
CA ASN A 353 -14.78 -4.39 -12.51
C ASN A 353 -16.02 -3.52 -12.43
N TYR A 354 -16.06 -2.56 -11.50
CA TYR A 354 -17.21 -1.68 -11.29
C TYR A 354 -16.83 -0.23 -11.53
N TYR A 355 -17.79 0.52 -12.05
CA TYR A 355 -17.67 1.95 -12.31
C TYR A 355 -18.80 2.71 -11.63
N ASP A 356 -18.46 3.53 -10.67
CA ASP A 356 -19.32 4.41 -9.92
C ASP A 356 -19.10 5.85 -10.37
N TYR A 357 -20.08 6.47 -10.98
CA TYR A 357 -19.91 7.76 -11.66
C TYR A 357 -20.83 8.86 -11.15
N ASP A 358 -21.83 8.54 -10.35
CA ASP A 358 -22.92 9.48 -10.03
C ASP A 358 -22.66 10.36 -8.81
N LYS A 359 -21.65 10.03 -8.00
CA LYS A 359 -21.22 10.80 -6.82
C LYS A 359 -22.33 11.00 -5.78
N ASP A 360 -23.20 10.01 -5.63
CA ASP A 360 -24.37 10.07 -4.75
C ASP A 360 -24.09 9.71 -3.29
N GLY A 361 -22.85 9.36 -2.96
CA GLY A 361 -22.41 8.97 -1.61
C GLY A 361 -22.69 7.50 -1.27
N ALA A 362 -23.06 6.68 -2.27
CA ALA A 362 -23.28 5.25 -2.12
C ALA A 362 -22.33 4.45 -3.03
N LEU A 363 -21.88 3.29 -2.58
CA LEU A 363 -21.06 2.39 -3.38
C LEU A 363 -21.98 1.46 -4.20
N ASN A 364 -22.48 1.97 -5.33
CA ASN A 364 -23.53 1.33 -6.14
C ASN A 364 -23.18 1.27 -7.64
N GLY A 365 -21.90 1.31 -7.97
CA GLY A 365 -21.37 1.33 -9.33
C GLY A 365 -21.89 0.21 -10.22
N ILE A 366 -21.80 0.42 -11.52
CA ILE A 366 -22.24 -0.50 -12.58
C ILE A 366 -21.10 -1.45 -12.92
N GLU A 367 -21.38 -2.75 -13.01
CA GLU A 367 -20.40 -3.73 -13.48
C GLU A 367 -20.06 -3.50 -14.97
N ILE A 368 -18.76 -3.46 -15.26
CA ILE A 368 -18.25 -3.37 -16.63
C ILE A 368 -18.10 -4.79 -17.19
N THR A 369 -18.91 -5.09 -18.17
CA THR A 369 -18.98 -6.38 -18.84
C THR A 369 -18.54 -6.27 -20.31
N GLU A 370 -18.37 -7.38 -20.99
CA GLU A 370 -18.09 -7.43 -22.43
C GLU A 370 -19.19 -6.70 -23.25
N VAL A 371 -20.44 -6.74 -22.78
CA VAL A 371 -21.59 -6.14 -23.47
C VAL A 371 -21.55 -4.61 -23.44
N ASN A 372 -21.12 -4.03 -22.32
CA ASN A 372 -21.10 -2.57 -22.13
C ASN A 372 -19.67 -1.96 -22.23
N TRP A 373 -18.66 -2.77 -22.53
CA TRP A 373 -17.25 -2.37 -22.59
C TRP A 373 -17.02 -1.09 -23.39
N SER A 374 -17.60 -1.00 -24.60
CA SER A 374 -17.40 0.14 -25.50
C SER A 374 -17.95 1.47 -24.93
N GLN A 375 -18.82 1.42 -23.92
CA GLN A 375 -19.30 2.61 -23.23
C GLN A 375 -18.27 3.16 -22.25
N TYR A 376 -17.44 2.28 -21.67
CA TYR A 376 -16.51 2.58 -20.59
C TYR A 376 -15.03 2.53 -20.99
N CYS A 377 -14.73 2.15 -22.22
CA CYS A 377 -13.39 2.17 -22.79
C CYS A 377 -13.36 2.99 -24.08
N SER A 378 -12.39 3.90 -24.20
CA SER A 378 -12.18 4.69 -25.43
C SER A 378 -11.21 4.05 -26.41
N GLY A 379 -10.60 2.91 -26.08
CA GLY A 379 -9.69 2.14 -26.93
C GLY A 379 -10.34 0.87 -27.48
N SER A 380 -9.56 0.11 -28.23
CA SER A 380 -9.98 -1.13 -28.86
C SER A 380 -9.00 -2.28 -28.55
N PRO A 381 -8.78 -2.64 -27.29
CA PRO A 381 -7.99 -3.81 -26.95
C PRO A 381 -8.71 -5.08 -27.38
N THR A 382 -7.94 -6.17 -27.56
CA THR A 382 -8.51 -7.50 -27.76
C THR A 382 -8.93 -8.06 -26.40
N LEU A 383 -10.23 -8.21 -26.17
CA LEU A 383 -10.75 -8.85 -24.96
C LEU A 383 -10.54 -10.37 -25.02
N LEU A 384 -10.05 -10.94 -23.93
CA LEU A 384 -9.82 -12.37 -23.76
C LEU A 384 -11.00 -13.01 -23.04
N GLU A 385 -11.41 -14.19 -23.48
CA GLU A 385 -12.46 -15.00 -22.84
C GLU A 385 -11.97 -15.67 -21.55
N ALA A 386 -10.69 -15.95 -21.44
CA ALA A 386 -10.06 -16.57 -20.29
C ALA A 386 -8.81 -15.81 -19.85
N ARG A 387 -8.55 -15.89 -18.54
CA ARG A 387 -7.32 -15.37 -17.93
C ARG A 387 -6.10 -16.03 -18.56
N SER A 388 -5.06 -15.26 -18.76
CA SER A 388 -3.79 -15.77 -19.27
C SER A 388 -3.03 -16.58 -18.21
N ASP A 389 -2.49 -17.72 -18.61
CA ASP A 389 -1.62 -18.56 -17.78
C ASP A 389 -0.26 -17.89 -17.48
N LEU A 390 0.06 -16.78 -18.15
CA LEU A 390 1.27 -15.99 -17.86
C LEU A 390 1.17 -15.25 -16.53
N HIS A 391 -0.04 -15.04 -16.03
CA HIS A 391 -0.27 -14.32 -14.78
C HIS A 391 -0.36 -15.28 -13.59
N PRO A 392 0.41 -15.06 -12.50
CA PRO A 392 0.27 -15.83 -11.28
C PRO A 392 -1.14 -15.70 -10.71
N ILE A 393 -1.60 -16.78 -10.07
CA ILE A 393 -2.89 -16.77 -9.36
C ILE A 393 -2.74 -15.92 -8.10
N ILE A 394 -3.67 -14.99 -7.92
CA ILE A 394 -3.84 -14.24 -6.67
C ILE A 394 -4.78 -15.04 -5.78
N ARG A 395 -4.28 -15.59 -4.67
CA ARG A 395 -5.06 -16.47 -3.78
C ARG A 395 -6.04 -15.71 -2.90
N SER A 396 -5.64 -14.54 -2.43
CA SER A 396 -6.44 -13.66 -1.57
C SER A 396 -7.34 -12.69 -2.34
N GLN A 397 -7.64 -12.99 -3.63
CA GLN A 397 -8.52 -12.19 -4.46
C GLN A 397 -9.94 -12.12 -3.87
N LYS A 398 -10.52 -10.93 -3.87
CA LYS A 398 -11.85 -10.59 -3.36
C LYS A 398 -12.77 -10.13 -4.50
N SER A 399 -14.07 -10.04 -4.26
CA SER A 399 -14.95 -9.23 -5.10
C SER A 399 -14.53 -7.75 -5.07
N ALA A 400 -14.93 -6.95 -6.04
CA ALA A 400 -14.62 -5.53 -6.07
C ALA A 400 -15.14 -4.77 -4.83
N GLN A 401 -16.33 -5.15 -4.34
CA GLN A 401 -16.94 -4.61 -3.13
C GLN A 401 -16.09 -4.91 -1.89
N GLU A 402 -15.76 -6.18 -1.67
CA GLU A 402 -14.92 -6.59 -0.52
C GLU A 402 -13.50 -6.03 -0.61
N ALA A 403 -12.98 -5.82 -1.83
CA ALA A 403 -11.70 -5.15 -2.04
C ALA A 403 -11.76 -3.67 -1.63
N TYR A 404 -12.85 -2.96 -1.95
CA TYR A 404 -13.06 -1.60 -1.48
C TYR A 404 -13.10 -1.53 0.04
N GLU A 405 -13.87 -2.39 0.71
CA GLU A 405 -13.95 -2.44 2.17
C GLU A 405 -12.57 -2.70 2.81
N TRP A 406 -11.84 -3.64 2.26
CA TRP A 406 -10.48 -3.94 2.72
C TRP A 406 -9.52 -2.76 2.52
N VAL A 407 -9.60 -2.07 1.37
CA VAL A 407 -8.78 -0.89 1.06
C VAL A 407 -9.06 0.23 2.05
N VAL A 408 -10.32 0.50 2.37
CA VAL A 408 -10.69 1.51 3.39
C VAL A 408 -10.03 1.18 4.74
N GLU A 409 -10.04 -0.08 5.13
CA GLU A 409 -9.53 -0.51 6.44
C GLU A 409 -7.99 -0.55 6.51
N LYS A 410 -7.31 -1.13 5.50
CA LYS A 410 -5.92 -1.60 5.64
C LYS A 410 -4.93 -1.08 4.60
N VAL A 411 -5.33 -0.32 3.60
CA VAL A 411 -4.41 0.16 2.57
C VAL A 411 -3.40 1.17 3.12
N GLY A 412 -2.21 1.23 2.51
CA GLY A 412 -1.13 2.12 2.87
C GLY A 412 -0.36 1.69 4.12
N ALA A 413 0.50 2.55 4.63
CA ALA A 413 1.26 2.29 5.85
C ALA A 413 0.39 2.52 7.09
N TYR A 414 -0.59 1.63 7.30
CA TYR A 414 -1.52 1.73 8.42
C TYR A 414 -0.93 1.29 9.77
N LEU A 415 0.21 0.59 9.76
CA LEU A 415 1.00 0.28 10.96
C LEU A 415 2.25 1.16 11.07
N PRO A 416 2.71 1.43 12.30
CA PRO A 416 2.05 1.15 13.58
C PRO A 416 0.74 1.92 13.78
N VAL A 417 0.56 3.06 13.13
CA VAL A 417 -0.66 3.87 13.12
C VAL A 417 -0.83 4.51 11.75
N ARG A 418 -2.04 4.51 11.19
CA ARG A 418 -2.34 5.28 9.99
C ARG A 418 -2.19 6.77 10.29
N ASP A 419 -1.31 7.48 9.57
CA ASP A 419 -1.02 8.90 9.81
C ASP A 419 -2.16 9.84 9.33
N GLU A 420 -2.04 11.14 9.62
CA GLU A 420 -3.07 12.13 9.29
C GLU A 420 -3.28 12.27 7.78
N VAL A 421 -2.22 12.13 6.97
CA VAL A 421 -2.33 12.23 5.50
C VAL A 421 -3.09 11.06 4.92
N ASP A 422 -2.76 9.83 5.32
CA ASP A 422 -3.48 8.65 4.85
C ASP A 422 -4.92 8.64 5.37
N LYS A 423 -5.17 9.09 6.60
CA LYS A 423 -6.54 9.29 7.13
C LYS A 423 -7.34 10.28 6.30
N TYR A 424 -6.71 11.39 5.90
CA TYR A 424 -7.33 12.39 5.04
C TYR A 424 -7.75 11.79 3.69
N LEU A 425 -6.85 11.03 3.03
CA LEU A 425 -7.16 10.38 1.75
C LEU A 425 -8.26 9.31 1.89
N ILE A 426 -8.30 8.57 3.00
CA ILE A 426 -9.38 7.61 3.25
C ILE A 426 -10.71 8.31 3.53
N ASP A 427 -10.72 9.46 4.21
CA ASP A 427 -11.93 10.28 4.40
C ASP A 427 -12.46 10.82 3.06
N GLU A 428 -11.58 11.17 2.12
CA GLU A 428 -12.00 11.52 0.76
C GLU A 428 -12.59 10.32 0.03
N LEU A 429 -11.91 9.17 0.04
CA LEU A 429 -12.42 7.93 -0.58
C LEU A 429 -13.80 7.55 -0.05
N THR A 430 -13.98 7.55 1.27
CA THR A 430 -15.25 7.12 1.90
C THR A 430 -16.39 8.12 1.70
N SER A 431 -16.10 9.30 1.22
CA SER A 431 -17.12 10.27 0.81
C SER A 431 -17.87 9.90 -0.46
N LEU A 432 -17.38 8.91 -1.23
CA LEU A 432 -17.99 8.37 -2.44
C LEU A 432 -18.44 9.47 -3.41
N GLY A 433 -17.53 10.36 -3.76
CA GLY A 433 -17.76 11.45 -4.71
C GLY A 433 -17.98 12.82 -4.07
N GLY A 434 -18.08 12.91 -2.74
CA GLY A 434 -18.31 14.18 -2.04
C GLY A 434 -17.06 15.02 -1.79
N LYS A 435 -15.89 14.39 -1.59
CA LYS A 435 -14.61 15.03 -1.27
C LYS A 435 -13.53 14.60 -2.24
N GLY A 436 -12.44 15.36 -2.31
CA GLY A 436 -11.28 15.06 -3.14
C GLY A 436 -10.84 16.25 -3.97
N THR A 437 -9.53 16.45 -4.04
CA THR A 437 -8.94 17.58 -4.81
C THR A 437 -7.53 17.22 -5.27
N ILE A 438 -7.24 17.47 -6.54
CA ILE A 438 -5.90 17.34 -7.11
C ILE A 438 -5.15 18.65 -6.84
N ILE A 439 -4.10 18.59 -6.04
CA ILE A 439 -3.37 19.76 -5.52
C ILE A 439 -2.08 20.07 -6.29
N GLN A 440 -1.55 21.28 -6.13
CA GLN A 440 -0.24 21.70 -6.66
C GLN A 440 0.86 21.68 -5.59
N ASP A 441 0.48 22.01 -4.36
CA ASP A 441 1.44 22.23 -3.28
C ASP A 441 0.79 21.84 -1.94
N GLU A 442 1.25 20.74 -1.37
CA GLU A 442 0.76 20.17 -0.12
C GLU A 442 1.02 21.08 1.09
N ARG A 443 1.92 22.07 0.95
CA ARG A 443 2.26 23.01 2.03
C ARG A 443 1.27 24.16 2.14
N LYS A 444 0.41 24.31 1.14
CA LYS A 444 -0.61 25.36 1.10
C LYS A 444 -1.90 24.87 1.72
N THR A 445 -2.25 25.40 2.87
CA THR A 445 -3.42 24.97 3.64
C THR A 445 -4.76 25.20 2.93
N GLU A 446 -4.82 26.11 1.97
CA GLU A 446 -5.98 26.29 1.10
C GLU A 446 -6.14 25.15 0.06
N GLN A 447 -5.09 24.40 -0.21
CA GLN A 447 -5.10 23.25 -1.12
C GLN A 447 -5.13 21.92 -0.36
N PHE A 448 -4.37 21.84 0.73
CA PHE A 448 -4.26 20.66 1.58
C PHE A 448 -4.26 21.09 3.06
N PRO A 449 -5.33 20.82 3.82
CA PRO A 449 -5.52 21.43 5.14
C PRO A 449 -4.42 21.13 6.17
N LEU A 450 -3.72 20.02 6.03
CA LEU A 450 -2.61 19.67 6.94
C LEU A 450 -1.34 20.50 6.70
N GLY A 451 -1.19 21.13 5.53
CA GLY A 451 -0.04 21.97 5.20
C GLY A 451 1.30 21.23 5.17
N GLY A 452 1.29 19.93 4.81
CA GLY A 452 2.46 19.07 4.78
C GLY A 452 2.20 17.67 5.34
N PRO A 453 3.23 16.96 5.83
CA PRO A 453 3.12 15.57 6.26
C PRO A 453 2.29 15.34 7.53
N GLY A 454 1.70 16.38 8.11
CA GLY A 454 0.96 16.29 9.36
C GLY A 454 1.87 16.06 10.58
N THR A 455 1.24 15.71 11.70
CA THR A 455 1.92 15.39 12.95
C THR A 455 2.26 13.90 13.00
N ILE A 456 3.50 13.61 13.31
CA ILE A 456 3.97 12.23 13.60
C ILE A 456 4.46 12.21 15.04
N ASN A 457 3.68 11.59 15.92
CA ASN A 457 4.02 11.51 17.33
C ASN A 457 5.17 10.55 17.55
N ALA A 458 6.22 11.03 18.22
CA ALA A 458 7.34 10.21 18.61
C ALA A 458 7.01 9.38 19.86
N ALA A 459 7.55 8.17 19.92
CA ALA A 459 7.58 7.34 21.10
C ALA A 459 8.98 6.76 21.31
N GLN A 460 9.25 6.29 22.51
CA GLN A 460 10.47 5.51 22.77
C GLN A 460 10.29 4.10 22.17
N LYS A 461 11.37 3.55 21.63
CA LYS A 461 11.37 2.13 21.25
C LYS A 461 11.12 1.26 22.49
N PRO A 462 10.49 0.11 22.34
CA PRO A 462 10.46 -0.90 23.40
C PRO A 462 11.87 -1.25 23.88
N LEU A 463 11.98 -1.76 25.11
CA LEU A 463 13.27 -2.24 25.63
C LEU A 463 13.76 -3.41 24.77
N ASP A 464 15.00 -3.33 24.35
CA ASP A 464 15.72 -4.29 23.51
C ASP A 464 17.14 -4.30 24.06
N SER A 465 17.46 -5.32 24.89
CA SER A 465 18.63 -5.29 25.77
C SER A 465 19.93 -5.61 25.05
N ASP A 466 19.90 -6.38 23.99
CA ASP A 466 21.08 -6.73 23.17
C ASP A 466 21.15 -5.97 21.84
N ASN A 467 20.10 -5.18 21.57
CA ASN A 467 19.99 -4.32 20.40
C ASN A 467 20.00 -5.09 19.06
N ASP A 468 19.26 -6.16 19.01
CA ASP A 468 19.09 -6.99 17.79
C ASP A 468 17.82 -6.67 16.99
N GLY A 469 17.01 -5.71 17.49
CA GLY A 469 15.79 -5.22 16.86
C GLY A 469 14.52 -5.91 17.31
N MET A 470 14.60 -6.94 18.16
CA MET A 470 13.45 -7.55 18.82
C MET A 470 13.33 -6.99 20.25
N PRO A 471 12.12 -6.63 20.71
CA PRO A 471 11.93 -6.24 22.10
C PRO A 471 12.08 -7.40 23.07
N ASP A 472 12.67 -7.15 24.26
CA ASP A 472 12.75 -8.12 25.36
C ASP A 472 11.42 -8.83 25.64
N ALA A 473 10.30 -8.10 25.54
CA ALA A 473 8.98 -8.66 25.79
C ALA A 473 8.57 -9.71 24.73
N PHE A 474 8.97 -9.52 23.47
CA PHE A 474 8.75 -10.50 22.42
C PHE A 474 9.62 -11.74 22.64
N GLU A 475 10.89 -11.53 22.97
CA GLU A 475 11.87 -12.59 23.20
C GLU A 475 11.49 -13.43 24.42
N ASP A 476 11.17 -12.77 25.56
CA ASP A 476 10.67 -13.45 26.76
C ASP A 476 9.41 -14.29 26.48
N ALA A 477 8.47 -13.77 25.66
CA ALA A 477 7.24 -14.50 25.30
C ALA A 477 7.52 -15.74 24.44
N TRP A 478 8.54 -15.70 23.58
CA TRP A 478 8.83 -16.77 22.64
C TRP A 478 10.02 -17.64 23.07
N GLY A 479 10.65 -17.37 24.24
CA GLY A 479 11.78 -18.11 24.77
C GLY A 479 13.08 -17.91 24.00
N LEU A 480 13.24 -16.73 23.39
CA LEU A 480 14.48 -16.25 22.83
C LEU A 480 15.37 -15.69 23.94
N ASP A 481 16.65 -15.47 23.65
CA ASP A 481 17.60 -14.94 24.62
C ASP A 481 17.87 -13.44 24.37
N LYS A 482 17.18 -12.59 25.09
CA LYS A 482 17.29 -11.12 25.02
C LYS A 482 18.69 -10.54 25.33
N TYR A 483 19.69 -11.39 25.46
CA TYR A 483 21.08 -11.03 25.60
C TYR A 483 21.97 -11.68 24.52
N ASP A 484 21.38 -12.40 23.55
CA ASP A 484 22.08 -12.99 22.39
C ASP A 484 21.71 -12.28 21.08
N PRO A 485 22.41 -11.20 20.68
CA PRO A 485 22.05 -10.44 19.48
C PRO A 485 22.19 -11.24 18.17
N THR A 486 22.54 -12.51 18.23
CA THR A 486 22.67 -13.37 17.05
C THR A 486 21.43 -14.18 16.76
N ASP A 487 20.49 -14.25 17.68
CA ASP A 487 19.31 -15.09 17.50
C ASP A 487 18.24 -14.46 16.62
N ALA A 488 18.18 -13.12 16.50
CA ALA A 488 17.28 -12.42 15.58
C ALA A 488 17.41 -12.88 14.12
N VAL A 489 18.60 -13.26 13.70
CA VAL A 489 18.87 -13.74 12.33
C VAL A 489 18.84 -15.27 12.20
N LYS A 490 18.46 -16.00 13.25
CA LYS A 490 18.22 -17.44 13.17
C LYS A 490 16.87 -17.70 12.47
N GLU A 491 16.86 -18.73 11.63
CA GLU A 491 15.66 -19.18 10.93
C GLU A 491 14.81 -20.05 11.87
N ALA A 492 13.54 -19.68 12.01
CA ALA A 492 12.57 -20.45 12.77
C ALA A 492 11.97 -21.60 11.92
N LYS A 493 11.22 -22.52 12.55
CA LYS A 493 10.59 -23.67 11.86
C LYS A 493 9.62 -23.29 10.75
N ASN A 494 9.04 -22.10 10.82
CA ASN A 494 8.15 -21.59 9.77
C ASN A 494 8.90 -21.00 8.57
N GLY A 495 10.24 -21.01 8.57
CA GLY A 495 11.09 -20.55 7.47
C GLY A 495 11.35 -19.03 7.43
N TYR A 496 10.86 -18.29 8.41
CA TYR A 496 11.16 -16.87 8.59
C TYR A 496 12.22 -16.68 9.68
N LEU A 497 12.97 -15.59 9.61
CA LEU A 497 13.92 -15.24 10.70
C LEU A 497 13.16 -14.79 11.95
N ASN A 498 13.76 -14.87 13.12
CA ASN A 498 13.13 -14.43 14.36
C ASN A 498 12.73 -12.95 14.31
N ILE A 499 13.57 -12.08 13.77
CA ILE A 499 13.23 -10.67 13.54
C ILE A 499 12.07 -10.47 12.54
N GLU A 500 11.95 -11.32 11.52
CA GLU A 500 10.79 -11.29 10.63
C GLU A 500 9.53 -11.77 11.36
N ASN A 501 9.63 -12.75 12.24
CA ASN A 501 8.52 -13.19 13.10
C ASN A 501 8.08 -12.09 14.07
N TYR A 502 9.02 -11.33 14.63
CA TYR A 502 8.68 -10.12 15.40
C TYR A 502 7.88 -9.12 14.55
N ALA A 503 8.37 -8.80 13.37
CA ALA A 503 7.65 -7.89 12.47
C ALA A 503 6.25 -8.43 12.08
N LEU A 504 6.12 -9.74 11.85
CA LEU A 504 4.84 -10.40 11.58
C LEU A 504 3.89 -10.37 12.79
N SER A 505 4.39 -10.46 14.01
CA SER A 505 3.54 -10.36 15.22
C SER A 505 2.85 -9.00 15.37
N LEU A 506 3.43 -7.95 14.81
CA LEU A 506 2.81 -6.62 14.77
C LEU A 506 1.63 -6.55 13.77
N GLU A 507 1.65 -7.38 12.74
CA GLU A 507 0.64 -7.42 11.69
C GLU A 507 -0.45 -8.47 11.96
N TYR A 508 -0.07 -9.57 12.57
CA TYR A 508 -0.93 -10.73 12.87
C TYR A 508 -0.95 -11.05 14.37
N PRO A 509 -1.35 -10.10 15.24
CA PRO A 509 -1.27 -10.29 16.69
C PRO A 509 -2.09 -11.48 17.18
N ASP A 510 -3.28 -11.72 16.61
CA ASP A 510 -4.16 -12.81 17.00
C ASP A 510 -3.55 -14.20 16.74
N GLU A 511 -2.88 -14.38 15.59
CA GLU A 511 -2.19 -15.62 15.22
C GLU A 511 -1.01 -15.89 16.16
N TYR A 512 -0.29 -14.84 16.55
CA TYR A 512 0.85 -14.95 17.46
C TYR A 512 0.40 -15.21 18.91
N GLU A 513 -0.68 -14.58 19.38
CA GLU A 513 -1.26 -14.86 20.69
C GLU A 513 -1.78 -16.30 20.80
N LEU A 514 -2.47 -16.82 19.78
CA LEU A 514 -2.96 -18.19 19.75
C LEU A 514 -1.82 -19.22 19.80
N SER A 515 -0.71 -18.95 19.14
CA SER A 515 0.47 -19.82 19.13
C SER A 515 1.14 -19.89 20.50
N LEU A 516 1.16 -18.80 21.27
CA LEU A 516 1.68 -18.78 22.64
C LEU A 516 0.86 -19.66 23.62
N ILE A 517 -0.44 -19.81 23.38
CA ILE A 517 -1.32 -20.65 24.23
C ILE A 517 -0.99 -22.14 24.04
N HIS A 518 -0.36 -22.52 22.94
CA HIS A 518 -0.02 -23.89 22.59
C HIS A 518 1.44 -24.30 22.87
N ILE A 519 2.24 -23.38 23.41
CA ILE A 519 3.60 -23.65 23.92
C ILE A 519 3.55 -24.03 25.40
#